data_292642dc4510267df260ae26555c4426
#
_entry.id   292642dc4510267df260ae26555c4426
#
_cell.length_a   1.000
_cell.length_b   1.000
_cell.length_c   1.000
_cell.angle_alpha   90.00
_cell.angle_beta   90.00
_cell.angle_gamma   90.00
#
_symmetry.space_group_name_H-M   'P 1'
#
loop_
_entity.id
_entity.type
_entity.pdbx_description
1 polymer ?
#
loop_
_entity_poly.entity_id
_entity_poly.type
_entity_poly.pdbx_seq_one_letter_code
_entity_poly.pdbx_strand_id
1 'polypeptide(L)'
;MIDMKWEQPILHGSGYVHVDAAYWGRNWGILLAIDDLTGTVLYLEFIRHETVEDYRTAIASIENRGYRIKGIIVDGMRSLFSEFERYPIQMCHFHMISIIRRYLTKNPRLKAARELKRVVFTVTDTDKETFVREYLKWKSDYADIINRRSVSKRTGCSHYTHKRLRTAMHSVDFYLPYLFTFQREDCLWMPNTNNKIEGTFTDLKKNLNVHSGLSIENRKRFISGFFRHRVQSNMS
;
A
#
# COMPACT_ATOMS: atom_id res chain seq x y z
N MET A 1 8.65 8.85 -30.99
CA MET A 1 8.14 8.27 -29.72
C MET A 1 8.53 6.79 -29.76
N ILE A 2 9.59 6.37 -29.05
CA ILE A 2 9.95 4.95 -28.97
C ILE A 2 8.99 4.38 -27.94
N ASP A 3 7.97 3.66 -28.44
CA ASP A 3 7.05 2.87 -27.64
C ASP A 3 7.86 1.70 -27.06
N MET A 4 8.50 1.93 -25.92
CA MET A 4 9.23 0.88 -25.20
C MET A 4 8.22 0.00 -24.47
N LYS A 5 7.43 -0.76 -25.27
CA LYS A 5 6.66 -1.86 -24.69
C LYS A 5 7.65 -2.84 -24.09
N TRP A 6 7.56 -3.03 -22.81
CA TRP A 6 8.23 -4.10 -22.10
C TRP A 6 7.69 -5.42 -22.69
N GLU A 7 8.50 -6.11 -23.51
CA GLU A 7 8.16 -7.47 -23.92
C GLU A 7 8.15 -8.33 -22.65
N GLN A 8 6.96 -8.66 -22.23
CA GLN A 8 6.73 -9.36 -20.98
C GLN A 8 6.71 -10.86 -21.29
N PRO A 9 7.64 -11.65 -20.77
CA PRO A 9 7.67 -13.09 -21.01
C PRO A 9 6.42 -13.79 -20.47
N ILE A 10 6.14 -14.99 -20.99
CA ILE A 10 5.16 -15.89 -20.36
C ILE A 10 5.61 -16.14 -18.92
N LEU A 11 4.71 -15.96 -17.98
CA LEU A 11 5.00 -16.17 -16.57
C LEU A 11 4.57 -17.58 -16.18
N HIS A 12 5.45 -18.29 -15.51
CA HIS A 12 5.12 -19.59 -14.90
C HIS A 12 5.16 -19.45 -13.38
N GLY A 13 4.16 -19.99 -12.72
CA GLY A 13 4.13 -20.02 -11.26
C GLY A 13 2.86 -19.44 -10.64
N SER A 14 2.90 -19.38 -9.33
CA SER A 14 1.82 -18.81 -8.53
C SER A 14 2.36 -18.24 -7.23
N GLY A 15 1.77 -17.16 -6.74
CA GLY A 15 2.22 -16.54 -5.49
C GLY A 15 1.41 -15.32 -5.09
N TYR A 16 1.91 -14.65 -4.06
CA TYR A 16 1.40 -13.37 -3.62
C TYR A 16 2.09 -12.25 -4.38
N VAL A 17 1.30 -11.26 -4.77
CA VAL A 17 1.77 -10.17 -5.62
C VAL A 17 1.74 -8.85 -4.84
N HIS A 18 2.89 -8.19 -4.74
CA HIS A 18 2.96 -6.81 -4.30
C HIS A 18 2.71 -5.90 -5.50
N VAL A 19 1.82 -4.94 -5.35
CA VAL A 19 1.57 -3.91 -6.36
C VAL A 19 1.63 -2.54 -5.69
N ASP A 20 2.45 -1.65 -6.25
CA ASP A 20 2.64 -0.31 -5.72
C ASP A 20 3.17 0.65 -6.80
N ALA A 21 2.98 1.96 -6.59
CA ALA A 21 3.43 3.00 -7.50
C ALA A 21 4.54 3.86 -6.87
N ALA A 22 5.52 4.23 -7.68
CA ALA A 22 6.55 5.17 -7.27
C ALA A 22 6.65 6.34 -8.25
N TYR A 23 6.80 7.57 -7.70
CA TYR A 23 6.81 8.80 -8.47
C TYR A 23 8.14 9.53 -8.39
N TRP A 24 8.50 10.20 -9.51
CA TRP A 24 9.59 11.15 -9.60
C TRP A 24 9.04 12.53 -10.00
N GLY A 25 8.86 13.38 -8.99
CA GLY A 25 8.16 14.66 -9.14
C GLY A 25 6.64 14.48 -9.22
N ARG A 26 5.97 15.38 -10.00
CA ARG A 26 4.49 15.41 -10.07
C ARG A 26 3.91 14.80 -11.35
N ASN A 27 4.75 14.51 -12.34
CA ASN A 27 4.28 14.33 -13.71
C ASN A 27 4.43 12.91 -14.25
N TRP A 28 5.14 12.03 -13.56
CA TRP A 28 5.33 10.64 -13.98
C TRP A 28 5.83 9.74 -12.86
N GLY A 29 5.50 8.48 -12.98
CA GLY A 29 5.89 7.42 -12.08
C GLY A 29 5.95 6.08 -12.79
N ILE A 30 6.10 5.04 -12.02
CA ILE A 30 5.93 3.65 -12.47
C ILE A 30 4.92 2.95 -11.58
N LEU A 31 4.14 2.08 -12.16
CA LEU A 31 3.43 1.01 -11.46
C LEU A 31 4.26 -0.25 -11.59
N LEU A 32 4.53 -0.89 -10.48
CA LEU A 32 5.33 -2.09 -10.38
C LEU A 32 4.54 -3.19 -9.69
N ALA A 33 4.58 -4.41 -10.23
CA ALA A 33 4.13 -5.60 -9.54
C ALA A 33 5.27 -6.61 -9.46
N ILE A 34 5.46 -7.19 -8.27
CA ILE A 34 6.51 -8.21 -8.03
C ILE A 34 5.92 -9.42 -7.30
N ASP A 35 6.48 -10.58 -7.58
CA ASP A 35 6.23 -11.80 -6.81
C ASP A 35 6.89 -11.71 -5.43
N ASP A 36 6.13 -12.07 -4.39
CA ASP A 36 6.66 -11.99 -3.01
C ASP A 36 7.81 -12.97 -2.78
N LEU A 37 7.71 -14.19 -3.25
CA LEU A 37 8.70 -15.22 -2.94
C LEU A 37 10.02 -14.92 -3.65
N THR A 38 9.98 -14.74 -4.96
CA THR A 38 11.16 -14.65 -5.81
C THR A 38 11.67 -13.20 -5.99
N GLY A 39 10.82 -12.19 -5.78
CA GLY A 39 11.11 -10.80 -6.13
C GLY A 39 11.09 -10.54 -7.64
N THR A 40 10.62 -11.50 -8.44
CA THR A 40 10.53 -11.36 -9.89
C THR A 40 9.55 -10.26 -10.25
N VAL A 41 9.95 -9.41 -11.21
CA VAL A 41 9.08 -8.37 -11.75
C VAL A 41 8.02 -9.00 -12.63
N LEU A 42 6.77 -8.93 -12.20
CA LEU A 42 5.62 -9.45 -12.92
C LEU A 42 5.01 -8.41 -13.86
N TYR A 43 5.09 -7.13 -13.51
CA TYR A 43 4.57 -6.03 -14.30
C TYR A 43 5.34 -4.75 -14.03
N LEU A 44 5.57 -3.96 -15.09
CA LEU A 44 6.17 -2.62 -15.00
C LEU A 44 5.53 -1.73 -16.07
N GLU A 45 5.01 -0.59 -15.65
CA GLU A 45 4.47 0.42 -16.58
C GLU A 45 4.82 1.84 -16.11
N PHE A 46 5.05 2.73 -17.06
CA PHE A 46 5.21 4.16 -16.79
C PHE A 46 3.86 4.84 -16.78
N ILE A 47 3.50 5.43 -15.65
CA ILE A 47 2.22 6.09 -15.41
C ILE A 47 2.39 7.59 -15.19
N ARG A 48 1.35 8.37 -15.50
CA ARG A 48 1.30 9.81 -15.17
C ARG A 48 0.62 10.04 -13.82
N HIS A 49 -0.48 9.36 -13.61
CA HIS A 49 -1.29 9.39 -12.40
C HIS A 49 -1.64 7.96 -12.04
N GLU A 50 -1.76 7.69 -10.77
CA GLU A 50 -2.16 6.39 -10.25
C GLU A 50 -3.69 6.28 -10.30
N THR A 51 -4.20 5.30 -11.05
CA THR A 51 -5.62 5.03 -11.20
C THR A 51 -5.94 3.56 -10.92
N VAL A 52 -7.19 3.26 -10.57
CA VAL A 52 -7.66 1.87 -10.41
C VAL A 52 -7.49 1.07 -11.70
N GLU A 53 -7.65 1.74 -12.85
CA GLU A 53 -7.50 1.11 -14.17
C GLU A 53 -6.07 0.63 -14.44
N ASP A 54 -5.05 1.38 -14.00
CA ASP A 54 -3.66 0.96 -14.10
C ASP A 54 -3.43 -0.34 -13.33
N TYR A 55 -3.97 -0.45 -12.12
CA TYR A 55 -3.89 -1.67 -11.31
C TYR A 55 -4.66 -2.83 -11.94
N ARG A 56 -5.87 -2.58 -12.47
CA ARG A 56 -6.66 -3.59 -13.19
C ARG A 56 -5.89 -4.14 -14.38
N THR A 57 -5.30 -3.25 -15.18
CA THR A 57 -4.49 -3.61 -16.34
C THR A 57 -3.28 -4.45 -15.93
N ALA A 58 -2.60 -4.07 -14.85
CA ALA A 58 -1.45 -4.80 -14.33
C ALA A 58 -1.84 -6.23 -13.92
N ILE A 59 -2.89 -6.38 -13.12
CA ILE A 59 -3.35 -7.69 -12.63
C ILE A 59 -3.83 -8.58 -13.79
N ALA A 60 -4.65 -8.03 -14.70
CA ALA A 60 -5.11 -8.76 -15.88
C ALA A 60 -3.94 -9.19 -16.78
N SER A 61 -2.93 -8.34 -16.98
CA SER A 61 -1.74 -8.66 -17.73
C SER A 61 -0.94 -9.81 -17.11
N ILE A 62 -0.81 -9.83 -15.78
CA ILE A 62 -0.10 -10.90 -15.05
C ILE A 62 -0.82 -12.23 -15.25
N GLU A 63 -2.16 -12.26 -15.09
CA GLU A 63 -2.96 -13.47 -15.27
C GLU A 63 -2.95 -13.98 -16.72
N ASN A 64 -3.11 -13.08 -17.69
CA ASN A 64 -3.11 -13.42 -19.13
C ASN A 64 -1.80 -14.03 -19.58
N ARG A 65 -0.70 -13.76 -18.87
CA ARG A 65 0.63 -14.36 -19.12
C ARG A 65 0.86 -15.67 -18.38
N GLY A 66 -0.17 -16.21 -17.70
CA GLY A 66 -0.16 -17.52 -17.08
C GLY A 66 0.21 -17.56 -15.59
N TYR A 67 0.45 -16.40 -14.94
CA TYR A 67 0.74 -16.38 -13.51
C TYR A 67 -0.53 -16.47 -12.67
N ARG A 68 -0.58 -17.43 -11.75
CA ARG A 68 -1.73 -17.60 -10.83
C ARG A 68 -1.54 -16.75 -9.56
N ILE A 69 -2.31 -15.69 -9.43
CA ILE A 69 -2.31 -14.82 -8.26
C ILE A 69 -3.05 -15.50 -7.10
N LYS A 70 -2.37 -15.74 -5.99
CA LYS A 70 -2.93 -16.30 -4.74
C LYS A 70 -3.51 -15.23 -3.82
N GLY A 71 -3.05 -14.01 -3.94
CA GLY A 71 -3.50 -12.84 -3.20
C GLY A 71 -2.63 -11.63 -3.49
N ILE A 72 -3.09 -10.46 -3.08
CA ILE A 72 -2.50 -9.17 -3.43
C ILE A 72 -2.20 -8.38 -2.16
N ILE A 73 -0.99 -7.80 -2.08
CA ILE A 73 -0.59 -6.88 -1.02
C ILE A 73 -0.59 -5.48 -1.62
N VAL A 74 -1.38 -4.59 -1.02
CA VAL A 74 -1.56 -3.21 -1.50
C VAL A 74 -1.28 -2.19 -0.40
N ASP A 75 -1.08 -0.94 -0.83
CA ASP A 75 -1.00 0.22 0.06
C ASP A 75 -2.38 0.60 0.65
N GLY A 76 -2.75 1.86 0.68
CA GLY A 76 -4.04 2.31 1.26
C GLY A 76 -5.00 2.93 0.25
N MET A 77 -4.88 2.67 -1.03
CA MET A 77 -5.84 3.13 -2.04
C MET A 77 -7.17 2.37 -1.91
N ARG A 78 -8.18 3.02 -1.32
CA ARG A 78 -9.44 2.37 -0.91
C ARG A 78 -10.18 1.64 -2.02
N SER A 79 -10.16 2.18 -3.23
CA SER A 79 -10.82 1.60 -4.40
C SER A 79 -10.25 0.24 -4.83
N LEU A 80 -8.99 -0.07 -4.50
CA LEU A 80 -8.38 -1.36 -4.81
C LEU A 80 -9.03 -2.52 -4.05
N PHE A 81 -9.54 -2.27 -2.83
CA PHE A 81 -10.14 -3.31 -2.00
C PHE A 81 -11.49 -3.81 -2.56
N SER A 82 -12.27 -2.95 -3.19
CA SER A 82 -13.48 -3.36 -3.92
C SER A 82 -13.18 -3.90 -5.31
N GLU A 83 -12.16 -3.33 -5.99
CA GLU A 83 -11.77 -3.78 -7.34
C GLU A 83 -11.28 -5.22 -7.35
N PHE A 84 -10.52 -5.61 -6.33
CA PHE A 84 -9.88 -6.92 -6.27
C PHE A 84 -10.48 -7.85 -5.23
N GLU A 85 -11.77 -7.67 -4.87
CA GLU A 85 -12.46 -8.48 -3.85
C GLU A 85 -12.44 -10.00 -4.12
N ARG A 86 -12.23 -10.40 -5.38
CA ARG A 86 -12.08 -11.82 -5.78
C ARG A 86 -10.79 -12.47 -5.28
N TYR A 87 -9.81 -11.69 -4.82
CA TYR A 87 -8.57 -12.18 -4.24
C TYR A 87 -8.53 -11.97 -2.73
N PRO A 88 -7.78 -12.77 -1.99
CA PRO A 88 -7.29 -12.37 -0.68
C PRO A 88 -6.47 -11.09 -0.80
N ILE A 89 -6.91 -10.01 -0.14
CA ILE A 89 -6.21 -8.73 -0.15
C ILE A 89 -5.64 -8.49 1.24
N GLN A 90 -4.35 -8.17 1.30
CA GLN A 90 -3.67 -7.73 2.52
C GLN A 90 -3.37 -6.23 2.43
N MET A 91 -3.86 -5.48 3.40
CA MET A 91 -3.44 -4.09 3.62
C MET A 91 -2.05 -4.08 4.25
N CYS A 92 -1.10 -3.40 3.63
CA CYS A 92 0.25 -3.24 4.17
C CYS A 92 0.22 -2.57 5.55
N HIS A 93 0.78 -3.21 6.57
CA HIS A 93 0.80 -2.69 7.94
C HIS A 93 1.55 -1.37 8.07
N PHE A 94 2.67 -1.18 7.35
CA PHE A 94 3.40 0.08 7.37
C PHE A 94 2.59 1.24 6.77
N HIS A 95 1.84 0.97 5.69
CA HIS A 95 0.94 1.97 5.13
C HIS A 95 -0.21 2.31 6.09
N MET A 96 -0.77 1.33 6.81
CA MET A 96 -1.76 1.59 7.86
C MET A 96 -1.17 2.50 8.96
N ILE A 97 0.02 2.19 9.47
CA ILE A 97 0.72 3.01 10.45
C ILE A 97 0.96 4.44 9.90
N SER A 98 1.36 4.56 8.64
CA SER A 98 1.61 5.85 7.99
C SER A 98 0.34 6.69 7.84
N ILE A 99 -0.80 6.07 7.50
CA ILE A 99 -2.12 6.73 7.46
C ILE A 99 -2.46 7.31 8.85
N ILE A 100 -2.29 6.53 9.91
CA ILE A 100 -2.58 6.99 11.27
C ILE A 100 -1.62 8.11 11.71
N ARG A 101 -0.33 8.01 11.40
CA ARG A 101 0.64 9.09 11.65
C ARG A 101 0.26 10.40 10.96
N ARG A 102 -0.23 10.33 9.73
CA ARG A 102 -0.68 11.51 8.96
C ARG A 102 -1.87 12.21 9.62
N TYR A 103 -2.82 11.46 10.17
CA TYR A 103 -3.97 12.04 10.85
C TYR A 103 -3.65 12.51 12.28
N LEU A 104 -2.91 11.72 13.06
CA LEU A 104 -2.71 11.96 14.49
C LEU A 104 -1.40 12.70 14.83
N THR A 105 -0.55 12.97 13.87
CA THR A 105 0.77 13.57 14.03
C THR A 105 1.77 12.68 14.80
N LYS A 106 3.03 13.14 14.92
CA LYS A 106 4.08 12.39 15.63
C LYS A 106 3.78 12.29 17.13
N ASN A 107 3.40 13.41 17.76
CA ASN A 107 3.16 13.53 19.20
C ASN A 107 1.78 14.15 19.47
N PRO A 108 0.67 13.38 19.44
CA PRO A 108 -0.66 13.93 19.68
C PRO A 108 -0.84 14.34 21.13
N ARG A 109 -1.41 15.53 21.36
CA ARG A 109 -1.69 16.03 22.72
C ARG A 109 -2.87 15.32 23.38
N LEU A 110 -3.87 14.93 22.58
CA LEU A 110 -5.09 14.28 23.06
C LEU A 110 -4.79 12.85 23.48
N LYS A 111 -5.18 12.45 24.70
CA LYS A 111 -4.96 11.10 25.24
C LYS A 111 -5.57 10.03 24.31
N ALA A 112 -6.84 10.21 23.88
CA ALA A 112 -7.50 9.30 22.96
C ALA A 112 -6.69 9.08 21.66
N ALA A 113 -6.05 10.11 21.13
CA ALA A 113 -5.22 10.00 19.92
C ALA A 113 -3.89 9.26 20.19
N ARG A 114 -3.28 9.45 21.36
CA ARG A 114 -2.07 8.68 21.76
C ARG A 114 -2.39 7.20 21.91
N GLU A 115 -3.52 6.88 22.57
CA GLU A 115 -3.93 5.49 22.78
C GLU A 115 -4.29 4.80 21.46
N LEU A 116 -5.06 5.47 20.55
CA LEU A 116 -5.33 4.90 19.22
C LEU A 116 -4.03 4.61 18.46
N LYS A 117 -3.10 5.56 18.52
CA LYS A 117 -1.80 5.39 17.88
C LYS A 117 -1.04 4.20 18.46
N ARG A 118 -1.05 4.02 19.80
CA ARG A 118 -0.45 2.88 20.48
C ARG A 118 -1.07 1.57 19.99
N VAL A 119 -2.41 1.48 19.96
CA VAL A 119 -3.13 0.29 19.48
C VAL A 119 -2.75 -0.02 18.02
N VAL A 120 -2.81 0.99 17.13
CA VAL A 120 -2.50 0.72 15.70
C VAL A 120 -1.04 0.30 15.48
N PHE A 121 -0.12 0.77 16.30
CA PHE A 121 1.31 0.43 16.15
C PHE A 121 1.65 -1.00 16.57
N THR A 122 0.74 -1.71 17.26
CA THR A 122 0.91 -3.14 17.56
C THR A 122 0.51 -4.05 16.39
N VAL A 123 -0.05 -3.51 15.30
CA VAL A 123 -0.57 -4.30 14.16
C VAL A 123 0.47 -5.24 13.56
N THR A 124 1.76 -4.88 13.62
CA THR A 124 2.87 -5.70 13.12
C THR A 124 3.22 -6.90 14.00
N ASP A 125 2.88 -6.82 15.30
CA ASP A 125 3.40 -7.72 16.34
C ASP A 125 2.28 -8.45 17.09
N THR A 126 1.04 -8.38 16.62
CA THR A 126 -0.13 -8.95 17.29
C THR A 126 -0.99 -9.78 16.34
N ASP A 127 -1.85 -10.61 16.90
CA ASP A 127 -2.89 -11.33 16.16
C ASP A 127 -4.17 -10.49 16.02
N LYS A 128 -5.05 -10.96 15.10
CA LYS A 128 -6.33 -10.29 14.80
C LYS A 128 -7.20 -10.13 16.04
N GLU A 129 -7.34 -11.16 16.85
CA GLU A 129 -8.26 -11.17 18.00
C GLU A 129 -7.82 -10.14 19.04
N THR A 130 -6.54 -10.13 19.38
CA THR A 130 -5.93 -9.18 20.31
C THR A 130 -6.05 -7.76 19.78
N PHE A 131 -5.73 -7.52 18.52
CA PHE A 131 -5.86 -6.18 17.91
C PHE A 131 -7.30 -5.68 17.97
N VAL A 132 -8.26 -6.50 17.54
CA VAL A 132 -9.69 -6.14 17.53
C VAL A 132 -10.18 -5.83 18.93
N ARG A 133 -9.84 -6.65 19.92
CA ARG A 133 -10.21 -6.43 21.33
C ARG A 133 -9.69 -5.09 21.86
N GLU A 134 -8.40 -4.80 21.64
CA GLU A 134 -7.79 -3.54 22.07
C GLU A 134 -8.40 -2.32 21.35
N TYR A 135 -8.66 -2.45 20.06
CA TYR A 135 -9.29 -1.40 19.28
C TYR A 135 -10.73 -1.13 19.71
N LEU A 136 -11.54 -2.17 19.90
CA LEU A 136 -12.93 -2.02 20.38
C LEU A 136 -12.99 -1.45 21.80
N LYS A 137 -12.07 -1.89 22.67
CA LYS A 137 -11.93 -1.30 24.01
C LYS A 137 -11.62 0.20 23.89
N TRP A 138 -10.67 0.60 23.06
CA TRP A 138 -10.37 2.00 22.81
C TRP A 138 -11.60 2.78 22.29
N LYS A 139 -12.38 2.23 21.36
CA LYS A 139 -13.62 2.87 20.84
C LYS A 139 -14.63 3.11 21.97
N SER A 140 -14.79 2.16 22.87
CA SER A 140 -15.68 2.27 24.02
C SER A 140 -15.18 3.31 25.02
N ASP A 141 -13.91 3.24 25.42
CA ASP A 141 -13.31 4.12 26.43
C ASP A 141 -13.32 5.61 26.01
N TYR A 142 -13.31 5.88 24.70
CA TYR A 142 -13.23 7.24 24.15
C TYR A 142 -14.47 7.67 23.34
N ALA A 143 -15.59 6.95 23.46
CA ALA A 143 -16.82 7.22 22.71
C ALA A 143 -17.29 8.68 22.82
N ASP A 144 -17.28 9.26 24.02
CA ASP A 144 -17.69 10.66 24.27
C ASP A 144 -16.77 11.66 23.56
N ILE A 145 -15.47 11.41 23.58
CA ILE A 145 -14.48 12.26 22.90
C ILE A 145 -14.64 12.17 21.38
N ILE A 146 -14.80 10.97 20.87
CA ILE A 146 -14.99 10.71 19.45
C ILE A 146 -16.24 11.39 18.91
N ASN A 147 -17.33 11.38 19.71
CA ASN A 147 -18.63 11.91 19.30
C ASN A 147 -18.86 13.37 19.70
N ARG A 148 -17.92 13.99 20.42
CA ARG A 148 -18.03 15.38 20.86
C ARG A 148 -18.20 16.31 19.67
N ARG A 149 -19.20 17.20 19.77
CA ARG A 149 -19.48 18.21 18.75
C ARG A 149 -19.21 19.63 19.29
N SER A 150 -18.87 20.52 18.40
CA SER A 150 -18.68 21.94 18.63
C SER A 150 -19.45 22.74 17.59
N VAL A 151 -19.85 23.95 17.94
CA VAL A 151 -20.51 24.88 17.01
C VAL A 151 -19.49 25.91 16.56
N SER A 152 -19.39 26.12 15.25
CA SER A 152 -18.52 27.15 14.67
C SER A 152 -19.05 28.54 15.03
N LYS A 153 -18.23 29.36 15.68
CA LYS A 153 -18.59 30.75 16.01
C LYS A 153 -18.86 31.60 14.76
N ARG A 154 -18.24 31.27 13.63
CA ARG A 154 -18.37 32.02 12.37
C ARG A 154 -19.61 31.66 11.55
N THR A 155 -19.97 30.36 11.53
CA THR A 155 -21.01 29.85 10.62
C THR A 155 -22.25 29.31 11.36
N GLY A 156 -22.23 29.17 12.68
CA GLY A 156 -23.29 28.50 13.44
C GLY A 156 -23.39 26.99 13.21
N CYS A 157 -22.62 26.42 12.28
CA CYS A 157 -22.70 24.99 11.94
C CYS A 157 -22.07 24.11 13.00
N SER A 158 -22.78 23.03 13.35
CA SER A 158 -22.27 22.00 14.23
C SER A 158 -21.29 21.07 13.48
N HIS A 159 -20.20 20.73 14.13
CA HIS A 159 -19.19 19.81 13.59
C HIS A 159 -18.55 18.96 14.69
N TYR A 160 -17.94 17.82 14.32
CA TYR A 160 -17.17 17.04 15.29
C TYR A 160 -15.92 17.81 15.73
N THR A 161 -15.72 17.89 17.04
CA THR A 161 -14.58 18.61 17.65
C THR A 161 -13.25 18.00 17.25
N HIS A 162 -13.18 16.67 17.22
CA HIS A 162 -11.96 15.93 16.96
C HIS A 162 -12.00 15.23 15.57
N LYS A 163 -12.18 16.00 14.49
CA LYS A 163 -12.32 15.49 13.10
C LYS A 163 -11.20 14.54 12.73
N ARG A 164 -9.93 14.90 12.99
CA ARG A 164 -8.76 14.08 12.63
C ARG A 164 -8.73 12.74 13.37
N LEU A 165 -9.12 12.71 14.64
CA LEU A 165 -9.25 11.47 15.42
C LEU A 165 -10.32 10.56 14.82
N ARG A 166 -11.48 11.13 14.47
CA ARG A 166 -12.55 10.38 13.79
C ARG A 166 -12.11 9.83 12.46
N THR A 167 -11.42 10.64 11.64
CA THR A 167 -10.91 10.15 10.34
C THR A 167 -9.89 9.03 10.51
N ALA A 168 -9.02 9.12 11.52
CA ALA A 168 -8.11 8.04 11.86
C ALA A 168 -8.87 6.76 12.26
N MET A 169 -9.86 6.88 13.14
CA MET A 169 -10.74 5.77 13.55
C MET A 169 -11.43 5.13 12.33
N HIS A 170 -12.06 5.92 11.47
CA HIS A 170 -12.73 5.41 10.26
C HIS A 170 -11.76 4.76 9.27
N SER A 171 -10.49 5.18 9.27
CA SER A 171 -9.47 4.46 8.49
C SER A 171 -9.19 3.09 9.08
N VAL A 172 -9.11 2.96 10.42
CA VAL A 172 -8.98 1.64 11.05
C VAL A 172 -10.20 0.79 10.74
N ASP A 173 -11.41 1.32 10.93
CA ASP A 173 -12.67 0.59 10.65
C ASP A 173 -12.71 0.05 9.21
N PHE A 174 -12.29 0.86 8.24
CA PHE A 174 -12.31 0.48 6.83
C PHE A 174 -11.29 -0.62 6.51
N TYR A 175 -10.05 -0.50 7.01
CA TYR A 175 -8.99 -1.44 6.67
C TYR A 175 -8.96 -2.69 7.56
N LEU A 176 -9.66 -2.70 8.69
CA LEU A 176 -9.64 -3.81 9.64
C LEU A 176 -9.90 -5.20 9.02
N PRO A 177 -10.85 -5.37 8.07
CA PRO A 177 -11.05 -6.66 7.42
C PRO A 177 -9.83 -7.17 6.64
N TYR A 178 -8.94 -6.26 6.22
CA TYR A 178 -7.81 -6.53 5.34
C TYR A 178 -6.44 -6.51 6.05
N LEU A 179 -6.40 -6.13 7.34
CA LEU A 179 -5.14 -6.04 8.09
C LEU A 179 -4.57 -7.40 8.47
N PHE A 180 -5.41 -8.42 8.58
CA PHE A 180 -5.03 -9.75 9.05
C PHE A 180 -5.39 -10.86 8.06
N THR A 181 -5.47 -10.54 6.77
CA THR A 181 -5.71 -11.53 5.71
C THR A 181 -4.63 -12.60 5.71
N PHE A 182 -3.37 -12.22 5.99
CA PHE A 182 -2.22 -13.12 6.09
C PHE A 182 -2.33 -14.19 7.18
N GLN A 183 -3.24 -14.03 8.15
CA GLN A 183 -3.49 -15.02 9.23
C GLN A 183 -4.55 -16.04 8.86
N ARG A 184 -5.17 -15.94 7.70
CA ARG A 184 -6.18 -16.90 7.24
C ARG A 184 -5.50 -18.21 6.82
N GLU A 185 -6.16 -19.33 7.04
CA GLU A 185 -5.65 -20.67 6.68
C GLU A 185 -5.39 -20.83 5.17
N ASP A 186 -6.19 -20.16 4.33
CA ASP A 186 -6.04 -20.16 2.88
C ASP A 186 -4.99 -19.16 2.36
N CYS A 187 -4.35 -18.41 3.27
CA CYS A 187 -3.37 -17.37 2.95
C CYS A 187 -1.99 -17.65 3.58
N LEU A 188 -1.63 -18.91 3.74
CA LEU A 188 -0.33 -19.31 4.30
C LEU A 188 0.83 -18.64 3.55
N TRP A 189 1.76 -18.07 4.32
CA TRP A 189 2.96 -17.36 3.83
C TRP A 189 2.67 -16.02 3.12
N MET A 190 1.44 -15.52 3.19
CA MET A 190 1.14 -14.18 2.70
C MET A 190 1.86 -13.13 3.56
N PRO A 191 2.62 -12.20 2.96
CA PRO A 191 3.28 -11.14 3.73
C PRO A 191 2.27 -10.09 4.20
N ASN A 192 2.53 -9.50 5.37
CA ASN A 192 1.72 -8.42 5.93
C ASN A 192 2.23 -7.01 5.62
N THR A 193 3.32 -6.91 4.86
CA THR A 193 3.96 -5.64 4.51
C THR A 193 4.41 -5.60 3.06
N ASN A 194 4.59 -4.41 2.51
CA ASN A 194 5.12 -4.15 1.15
C ASN A 194 6.65 -3.96 1.13
N ASN A 195 7.37 -4.46 2.14
CA ASN A 195 8.82 -4.20 2.29
C ASN A 195 9.64 -4.60 1.05
N LYS A 196 9.24 -5.66 0.36
CA LYS A 196 9.98 -6.15 -0.81
C LYS A 196 9.92 -5.15 -1.96
N ILE A 197 8.75 -4.62 -2.28
CA ILE A 197 8.59 -3.62 -3.35
C ILE A 197 9.16 -2.26 -2.93
N GLU A 198 8.98 -1.85 -1.65
CA GLU A 198 9.58 -0.63 -1.11
C GLU A 198 11.13 -0.68 -1.13
N GLY A 199 11.72 -1.82 -0.81
CA GLY A 199 13.15 -2.08 -0.96
C GLY A 199 13.61 -1.93 -2.40
N THR A 200 12.86 -2.48 -3.34
CA THR A 200 13.12 -2.34 -4.79
C THR A 200 13.06 -0.88 -5.24
N PHE A 201 12.06 -0.11 -4.80
CA PHE A 201 12.00 1.33 -5.09
C PHE A 201 13.15 2.12 -4.44
N THR A 202 13.56 1.73 -3.24
CA THR A 202 14.68 2.36 -2.54
C THR A 202 15.99 2.18 -3.31
N ASP A 203 16.26 0.95 -3.77
CA ASP A 203 17.43 0.64 -4.59
C ASP A 203 17.41 1.39 -5.92
N LEU A 204 16.26 1.39 -6.60
CA LEU A 204 16.08 2.14 -7.83
C LEU A 204 16.34 3.64 -7.64
N LYS A 205 15.79 4.24 -6.58
CA LYS A 205 15.99 5.66 -6.25
C LYS A 205 17.44 5.99 -5.94
N LYS A 206 18.14 5.12 -5.19
CA LYS A 206 19.59 5.29 -4.92
C LYS A 206 20.39 5.31 -6.22
N ASN A 207 20.14 4.35 -7.12
CA ASN A 207 20.83 4.28 -8.40
C ASN A 207 20.53 5.48 -9.30
N LEU A 208 19.26 5.93 -9.37
CA LEU A 208 18.88 7.12 -10.12
C LEU A 208 19.51 8.42 -9.57
N ASN A 209 19.70 8.52 -8.26
CA ASN A 209 20.29 9.70 -7.63
C ASN A 209 21.77 9.86 -8.00
N VAL A 210 22.50 8.76 -8.22
CA VAL A 210 23.89 8.80 -8.74
C VAL A 210 23.92 9.45 -10.15
N HIS A 211 22.83 9.36 -10.89
CA HIS A 211 22.67 9.89 -12.24
C HIS A 211 21.70 11.09 -12.28
N SER A 212 21.88 12.05 -11.39
CA SER A 212 20.92 13.16 -11.16
C SER A 212 20.66 14.05 -12.38
N GLY A 213 21.61 14.13 -13.35
CA GLY A 213 21.50 14.93 -14.58
C GLY A 213 20.73 14.30 -15.73
N LEU A 214 20.20 13.09 -15.58
CA LEU A 214 19.50 12.42 -16.68
C LEU A 214 18.17 13.13 -17.03
N SER A 215 17.93 13.29 -18.35
CA SER A 215 16.62 13.66 -18.88
C SER A 215 15.56 12.64 -18.49
N ILE A 216 14.27 13.00 -18.56
CA ILE A 216 13.16 12.08 -18.26
C ILE A 216 13.24 10.81 -19.13
N GLU A 217 13.55 10.97 -20.40
CA GLU A 217 13.67 9.84 -21.33
C GLU A 217 14.81 8.90 -20.93
N ASN A 218 15.98 9.44 -20.61
CA ASN A 218 17.12 8.64 -20.16
C ASN A 218 16.86 7.99 -18.79
N ARG A 219 16.13 8.65 -17.90
CA ARG A 219 15.67 8.02 -16.64
C ARG A 219 14.76 6.82 -16.91
N LYS A 220 13.81 6.94 -17.83
CA LYS A 220 12.94 5.81 -18.23
C LYS A 220 13.75 4.66 -18.83
N ARG A 221 14.72 4.94 -19.70
CA ARG A 221 15.63 3.92 -20.24
C ARG A 221 16.43 3.24 -19.14
N PHE A 222 16.95 4.01 -18.20
CA PHE A 222 17.67 3.48 -17.04
C PHE A 222 16.78 2.55 -16.19
N ILE A 223 15.56 2.97 -15.86
CA ILE A 223 14.61 2.18 -15.09
C ILE A 223 14.30 0.86 -15.82
N SER A 224 14.04 0.91 -17.12
CA SER A 224 13.80 -0.29 -17.92
C SER A 224 15.01 -1.24 -17.91
N GLY A 225 16.22 -0.71 -18.00
CA GLY A 225 17.47 -1.48 -17.90
C GLY A 225 17.64 -2.12 -16.51
N PHE A 226 17.43 -1.35 -15.46
CA PHE A 226 17.51 -1.82 -14.07
C PHE A 226 16.62 -3.03 -13.81
N PHE A 227 15.38 -3.02 -14.28
CA PHE A 227 14.45 -4.12 -14.07
C PHE A 227 14.73 -5.32 -15.00
N ARG A 228 15.24 -5.10 -16.22
CA ARG A 228 15.68 -6.22 -17.11
C ARG A 228 16.80 -7.04 -16.48
N HIS A 229 17.80 -6.40 -15.89
CA HIS A 229 18.88 -7.10 -15.19
C HIS A 229 18.37 -7.93 -14.01
N ARG A 230 17.39 -7.43 -13.24
CA ARG A 230 16.81 -8.18 -12.12
C ARG A 230 16.02 -9.41 -12.57
N VAL A 231 15.33 -9.36 -13.70
CA VAL A 231 14.63 -10.53 -14.26
C VAL A 231 15.64 -11.61 -14.65
N GLN A 232 16.75 -11.25 -15.28
CA GLN A 232 17.78 -12.20 -15.69
C GLN A 232 18.52 -12.84 -14.52
N SER A 233 18.83 -12.07 -13.47
CA SER A 233 19.55 -12.57 -12.30
C SER A 233 18.73 -13.55 -11.44
N ASN A 234 17.41 -13.50 -11.53
CA ASN A 234 16.52 -14.41 -10.80
C ASN A 234 16.19 -15.70 -11.58
N MET A 235 16.64 -15.81 -12.83
CA MET A 235 16.46 -16.99 -13.70
C MET A 235 17.72 -17.86 -13.78
N SER A 236 18.83 -17.43 -13.19
CA SER A 236 20.11 -18.17 -13.09
C SER A 236 20.24 -18.78 -11.68
#